data_f8eafe955b79a880f1fce64a66134e98
#
_entry.id   f8eafe955b79a880f1fce64a66134e98
#
_cell.length_a   1.000
_cell.length_b   1.000
_cell.length_c   1.000
_cell.angle_alpha   90.00
_cell.angle_beta   90.00
_cell.angle_gamma   90.00
#
_symmetry.space_group_name_H-M   'P 1'
#
loop_
_entity.id
_entity.type
_entity.pdbx_description
1 polymer ?
#
loop_
_entity_poly.entity_id
_entity_poly.type
_entity_poly.pdbx_seq_one_letter_code
_entity_poly.pdbx_strand_id
1 'polypeptide(L)'
;MTNPTPRPQTMAEKILSRRGTQVVYAGDLAVVEVDQVMVVDSIAQSFIQRMGQDLNATPKYPERVSIVIDHVAPASTVSVAQAQKEAREYAAQTGVRLFDVGRGICHQVLMEEGLARPGWIVLGSDSHSTTYGAVAAFGSGMGATDIALAAASGKTWLKVPDSVKVTFTGDLRPGVTAKDVALEMIRRLGADGATYQSIEMHAGDRFTRGERMTLANLCVEAGAKAGLVVPGGEILTAYGYDIPEWVYPDEGATYVQSIEIDLATLNPRMSAPSEVDNVFDVADLREQLRDQHVDQVFIGTCTNGRIEDLHAAADVLRGRRVAPGTRLLVIPASSQVMEDAMADGTLLTLQRAGAVLGTPGCGPCMGRHQGVLAPGEVCVSTSNRNFIGRMGDKDARIYLASPAVAAATAVMGRVALPEDVLATSVPA
;
A
#
# COMPACT_ATOMS: atom_id res chain seq x y z
N MET A 1 28.48 18.02 -34.14
CA MET A 1 28.18 18.06 -32.71
C MET A 1 28.04 16.62 -32.28
N THR A 2 28.99 16.08 -31.50
CA THR A 2 28.92 14.73 -30.96
C THR A 2 27.79 14.73 -29.93
N ASN A 3 26.74 13.92 -30.14
CA ASN A 3 25.76 13.69 -29.08
C ASN A 3 26.52 13.26 -27.83
N PRO A 4 26.32 13.92 -26.67
CA PRO A 4 26.96 13.47 -25.46
C PRO A 4 26.54 12.02 -25.19
N THR A 5 27.49 11.18 -24.78
CA THR A 5 27.18 9.81 -24.36
C THR A 5 26.10 9.87 -23.29
N PRO A 6 24.99 9.12 -23.44
CA PRO A 6 23.93 9.10 -22.42
C PRO A 6 24.52 8.78 -21.08
N ARG A 7 24.22 9.58 -20.05
CA ARG A 7 24.65 9.27 -18.68
C ARG A 7 23.82 8.08 -18.15
N PRO A 8 24.38 7.29 -17.22
CA PRO A 8 23.65 6.22 -16.56
C PRO A 8 22.34 6.72 -15.92
N GLN A 9 21.28 5.95 -16.06
CA GLN A 9 19.93 6.32 -15.63
C GLN A 9 19.45 5.43 -14.46
N THR A 10 18.69 6.03 -13.53
CA THR A 10 17.91 5.33 -12.51
C THR A 10 16.70 4.64 -13.14
N MET A 11 16.03 3.74 -12.40
CA MET A 11 14.80 3.10 -12.90
C MET A 11 13.73 4.12 -13.30
N ALA A 12 13.52 5.15 -12.48
CA ALA A 12 12.53 6.20 -12.76
C ALA A 12 12.86 6.90 -14.08
N GLU A 13 14.10 7.33 -14.29
CA GLU A 13 14.55 7.97 -15.52
C GLU A 13 14.38 7.06 -16.74
N LYS A 14 14.72 5.76 -16.63
CA LYS A 14 14.56 4.78 -17.72
C LYS A 14 13.11 4.54 -18.09
N ILE A 15 12.23 4.34 -17.09
CA ILE A 15 10.80 4.13 -17.35
C ILE A 15 10.20 5.36 -18.02
N LEU A 16 10.47 6.55 -17.50
CA LEU A 16 9.94 7.81 -18.05
C LEU A 16 10.52 8.12 -19.44
N SER A 17 11.79 7.86 -19.68
CA SER A 17 12.40 7.97 -21.01
C SER A 17 11.75 7.01 -22.01
N ARG A 18 11.51 5.77 -21.61
CA ARG A 18 10.94 4.74 -22.49
C ARG A 18 9.48 4.98 -22.86
N ARG A 19 8.71 5.59 -21.93
CA ARG A 19 7.31 5.96 -22.13
C ARG A 19 7.13 7.36 -22.73
N GLY A 20 8.20 8.15 -22.78
CA GLY A 20 8.26 9.43 -23.44
C GLY A 20 8.74 9.35 -24.89
N THR A 21 9.00 10.51 -25.44
CA THR A 21 9.52 10.66 -26.82
C THR A 21 11.02 10.93 -26.89
N GLN A 22 11.66 11.09 -25.72
CA GLN A 22 13.08 11.42 -25.60
C GLN A 22 13.66 10.84 -24.32
N VAL A 23 14.98 10.73 -24.28
CA VAL A 23 15.71 10.42 -23.05
C VAL A 23 15.60 11.60 -22.09
N VAL A 24 15.18 11.33 -20.85
CA VAL A 24 14.98 12.35 -19.81
C VAL A 24 15.74 11.98 -18.56
N TYR A 25 16.10 12.98 -17.77
CA TYR A 25 16.84 12.88 -16.53
C TYR A 25 16.14 13.64 -15.42
N ALA A 26 16.51 13.41 -14.17
CA ALA A 26 15.99 14.13 -13.02
C ALA A 26 16.01 15.63 -13.24
N GLY A 27 14.87 16.28 -12.99
CA GLY A 27 14.65 17.72 -13.23
C GLY A 27 14.01 18.06 -14.56
N ASP A 28 14.09 17.21 -15.58
CA ASP A 28 13.46 17.44 -16.88
C ASP A 28 11.93 17.37 -16.81
N LEU A 29 11.25 18.03 -17.74
CA LEU A 29 9.81 17.83 -17.96
C LEU A 29 9.62 16.72 -18.98
N ALA A 30 8.87 15.70 -18.62
CA ALA A 30 8.54 14.57 -19.48
C ALA A 30 7.04 14.53 -19.78
N VAL A 31 6.70 14.31 -21.05
CA VAL A 31 5.35 13.91 -21.47
C VAL A 31 5.42 12.43 -21.82
N VAL A 32 4.64 11.62 -21.11
CA VAL A 32 4.73 10.16 -21.16
C VAL A 32 3.38 9.53 -21.46
N GLU A 33 3.39 8.38 -22.10
CA GLU A 33 2.20 7.54 -22.29
C GLU A 33 1.85 6.85 -21.00
N VAL A 34 0.54 6.77 -20.68
CA VAL A 34 0.00 6.10 -19.50
C VAL A 34 -0.55 4.75 -19.91
N ASP A 35 -0.07 3.69 -19.23
CA ASP A 35 -0.48 2.32 -19.52
C ASP A 35 -1.77 1.95 -18.79
N GLN A 36 -1.96 2.48 -17.56
CA GLN A 36 -3.15 2.22 -16.75
C GLN A 36 -3.52 3.45 -15.93
N VAL A 37 -4.81 3.74 -15.89
CA VAL A 37 -5.42 4.75 -15.01
C VAL A 37 -6.34 4.03 -14.03
N MET A 38 -6.21 4.30 -12.73
CA MET A 38 -7.03 3.75 -11.68
C MET A 38 -7.79 4.86 -10.94
N VAL A 39 -9.09 4.68 -10.80
CA VAL A 39 -9.99 5.63 -10.13
C VAL A 39 -10.67 4.92 -8.96
N VAL A 40 -10.54 5.44 -7.75
CA VAL A 40 -11.23 4.91 -6.57
C VAL A 40 -12.63 5.53 -6.42
N ASP A 41 -13.54 4.82 -5.77
CA ASP A 41 -14.95 5.25 -5.58
C ASP A 41 -15.08 6.63 -4.94
N SER A 42 -14.22 6.95 -3.98
CA SER A 42 -14.22 8.27 -3.30
C SER A 42 -13.89 9.45 -4.21
N ILE A 43 -13.29 9.21 -5.37
CA ILE A 43 -12.90 10.21 -6.39
C ILE A 43 -13.69 10.04 -7.69
N ALA A 44 -14.38 8.92 -7.89
CA ALA A 44 -15.06 8.59 -9.14
C ALA A 44 -16.06 9.67 -9.60
N GLN A 45 -16.86 10.23 -8.70
CA GLN A 45 -17.79 11.29 -9.04
C GLN A 45 -17.08 12.55 -9.58
N SER A 46 -15.99 12.97 -8.91
CA SER A 46 -15.17 14.11 -9.35
C SER A 46 -14.51 13.82 -10.71
N PHE A 47 -14.01 12.60 -10.91
CA PHE A 47 -13.46 12.16 -12.20
C PHE A 47 -14.50 12.23 -13.32
N ILE A 48 -15.69 11.68 -13.12
CA ILE A 48 -16.80 11.67 -14.09
C ILE A 48 -17.20 13.12 -14.44
N GLN A 49 -17.30 13.99 -13.43
CA GLN A 49 -17.61 15.40 -13.64
C GLN A 49 -16.54 16.08 -14.48
N ARG A 50 -15.24 15.86 -14.18
CA ARG A 50 -14.14 16.42 -14.98
C ARG A 50 -14.18 15.95 -16.42
N MET A 51 -14.40 14.65 -16.65
CA MET A 51 -14.50 14.09 -18.00
C MET A 51 -15.65 14.71 -18.80
N GLY A 52 -16.84 14.80 -18.19
CA GLY A 52 -18.04 15.29 -18.89
C GLY A 52 -18.13 16.81 -19.00
N GLN A 53 -17.98 17.53 -17.88
CA GLN A 53 -18.25 18.97 -17.84
C GLN A 53 -17.04 19.82 -18.23
N ASP A 54 -15.84 19.46 -17.75
CA ASP A 54 -14.65 20.30 -17.98
C ASP A 54 -13.96 19.96 -19.31
N LEU A 55 -13.84 18.67 -19.62
CA LEU A 55 -13.12 18.21 -20.82
C LEU A 55 -14.03 17.88 -22.00
N ASN A 56 -15.33 17.69 -21.77
CA ASN A 56 -16.27 17.18 -22.76
C ASN A 56 -15.69 15.98 -23.55
N ALA A 57 -15.14 15.01 -22.82
CA ALA A 57 -14.37 13.90 -23.38
C ALA A 57 -14.82 12.56 -22.79
N THR A 58 -14.50 11.51 -23.53
CA THR A 58 -14.55 10.12 -23.07
C THR A 58 -13.12 9.57 -22.94
N PRO A 59 -12.89 8.50 -22.18
CA PRO A 59 -11.58 7.87 -22.11
C PRO A 59 -11.07 7.47 -23.49
N LYS A 60 -9.85 7.87 -23.83
CA LYS A 60 -9.23 7.56 -25.12
C LYS A 60 -9.00 6.07 -25.31
N TYR A 61 -8.66 5.39 -24.22
CA TYR A 61 -8.42 3.95 -24.13
C TYR A 61 -9.21 3.40 -22.95
N PRO A 62 -10.51 3.09 -23.12
CA PRO A 62 -11.36 2.64 -22.01
C PRO A 62 -10.81 1.39 -21.31
N GLU A 63 -10.16 0.50 -22.05
CA GLU A 63 -9.51 -0.70 -21.54
C GLU A 63 -8.31 -0.44 -20.61
N ARG A 64 -7.77 0.79 -20.62
CA ARG A 64 -6.70 1.26 -19.73
C ARG A 64 -7.21 2.06 -18.54
N VAL A 65 -8.52 2.14 -18.36
CA VAL A 65 -9.13 2.84 -17.21
C VAL A 65 -9.91 1.85 -16.37
N SER A 66 -9.64 1.85 -15.08
CA SER A 66 -10.34 1.02 -14.10
C SER A 66 -10.94 1.88 -13.00
N ILE A 67 -12.22 1.66 -12.70
CA ILE A 67 -12.87 2.21 -11.50
C ILE A 67 -12.97 1.07 -10.49
N VAL A 68 -12.57 1.33 -9.23
CA VAL A 68 -12.60 0.34 -8.15
C VAL A 68 -13.43 0.90 -6.99
N ILE A 69 -14.43 0.13 -6.55
CA ILE A 69 -15.28 0.46 -5.41
C ILE A 69 -14.75 -0.27 -4.18
N ASP A 70 -13.90 0.41 -3.39
CA ASP A 70 -13.15 -0.20 -2.30
C ASP A 70 -13.05 0.63 -1.01
N HIS A 71 -13.16 1.96 -1.08
CA HIS A 71 -12.94 2.84 0.07
C HIS A 71 -14.14 2.89 1.01
N VAL A 72 -15.36 2.91 0.47
CA VAL A 72 -16.59 2.91 1.24
C VAL A 72 -17.51 1.78 0.74
N ALA A 73 -17.04 0.56 0.85
CA ALA A 73 -17.66 -0.63 0.26
C ALA A 73 -18.03 -1.69 1.31
N PRO A 74 -19.32 -2.05 1.44
CA PRO A 74 -20.52 -1.48 0.80
C PRO A 74 -20.79 -0.04 1.20
N ALA A 75 -21.64 0.67 0.43
CA ALA A 75 -21.99 2.06 0.71
C ALA A 75 -22.56 2.24 2.12
N SER A 76 -22.02 3.19 2.89
CA SER A 76 -22.45 3.47 4.27
C SER A 76 -23.48 4.60 4.37
N THR A 77 -23.71 5.36 3.29
CA THR A 77 -24.69 6.46 3.21
C THR A 77 -25.37 6.51 1.86
N VAL A 78 -26.54 7.19 1.80
CA VAL A 78 -27.27 7.36 0.53
C VAL A 78 -26.43 8.13 -0.51
N SER A 79 -25.66 9.12 -0.09
CA SER A 79 -24.80 9.87 -1.01
C SER A 79 -23.69 9.01 -1.62
N VAL A 80 -23.05 8.15 -0.83
CA VAL A 80 -22.07 7.18 -1.33
C VAL A 80 -22.71 6.17 -2.28
N ALA A 81 -23.91 5.65 -1.95
CA ALA A 81 -24.64 4.74 -2.82
C ALA A 81 -24.96 5.39 -4.17
N GLN A 82 -25.34 6.68 -4.17
CA GLN A 82 -25.58 7.44 -5.41
C GLN A 82 -24.30 7.59 -6.24
N ALA A 83 -23.18 7.96 -5.61
CA ALA A 83 -21.88 8.08 -6.31
C ALA A 83 -21.43 6.75 -6.91
N GLN A 84 -21.60 5.64 -6.18
CA GLN A 84 -21.30 4.30 -6.71
C GLN A 84 -22.23 3.89 -7.86
N LYS A 85 -23.50 4.30 -7.81
CA LYS A 85 -24.44 4.09 -8.93
C LYS A 85 -23.97 4.84 -10.18
N GLU A 86 -23.60 6.11 -10.04
CA GLU A 86 -23.06 6.91 -11.14
C GLU A 86 -21.78 6.30 -11.73
N ALA A 87 -20.89 5.76 -10.90
CA ALA A 87 -19.69 5.06 -11.35
C ALA A 87 -20.02 3.81 -12.19
N ARG A 88 -21.03 3.00 -11.78
CA ARG A 88 -21.52 1.84 -12.54
C ARG A 88 -22.12 2.26 -13.89
N GLU A 89 -22.95 3.29 -13.89
CA GLU A 89 -23.58 3.83 -15.10
C GLU A 89 -22.52 4.37 -16.07
N TYR A 90 -21.54 5.12 -15.57
CA TYR A 90 -20.43 5.62 -16.36
C TYR A 90 -19.59 4.49 -16.98
N ALA A 91 -19.26 3.46 -16.20
CA ALA A 91 -18.53 2.30 -16.69
C ALA A 91 -19.29 1.58 -17.81
N ALA A 92 -20.60 1.37 -17.63
CA ALA A 92 -21.47 0.75 -18.64
C ALA A 92 -21.55 1.57 -19.94
N GLN A 93 -21.55 2.90 -19.83
CA GLN A 93 -21.64 3.81 -20.98
C GLN A 93 -20.33 3.94 -21.75
N THR A 94 -19.20 3.94 -21.05
CA THR A 94 -17.90 4.24 -21.63
C THR A 94 -17.03 3.01 -21.92
N GLY A 95 -17.38 1.85 -21.37
CA GLY A 95 -16.61 0.61 -21.51
C GLY A 95 -15.34 0.55 -20.65
N VAL A 96 -15.16 1.46 -19.68
CA VAL A 96 -14.08 1.33 -18.69
C VAL A 96 -14.32 0.14 -17.78
N ARG A 97 -13.25 -0.45 -17.25
CA ARG A 97 -13.39 -1.57 -16.31
C ARG A 97 -13.98 -1.09 -14.98
N LEU A 98 -14.89 -1.87 -14.46
CA LEU A 98 -15.43 -1.66 -13.10
C LEU A 98 -15.15 -2.88 -12.24
N PHE A 99 -14.47 -2.65 -11.13
CA PHE A 99 -14.32 -3.61 -10.03
C PHE A 99 -15.25 -3.17 -8.91
N ASP A 100 -16.39 -3.87 -8.81
CA ASP A 100 -17.49 -3.49 -7.92
C ASP A 100 -17.24 -3.95 -6.48
N VAL A 101 -18.14 -3.60 -5.58
CA VAL A 101 -18.13 -3.91 -4.14
C VAL A 101 -17.75 -5.38 -3.89
N GLY A 102 -16.81 -5.59 -2.98
CA GLY A 102 -16.37 -6.93 -2.58
C GLY A 102 -15.23 -7.49 -3.44
N ARG A 103 -14.86 -6.85 -4.57
CA ARG A 103 -13.71 -7.31 -5.36
C ARG A 103 -12.38 -7.11 -4.60
N GLY A 104 -12.25 -6.01 -3.88
CA GLY A 104 -11.08 -5.73 -3.04
C GLY A 104 -10.49 -4.36 -3.25
N ILE A 105 -9.39 -4.12 -2.58
CA ILE A 105 -8.64 -2.86 -2.58
C ILE A 105 -8.00 -2.64 -3.95
N CYS A 106 -8.12 -1.45 -4.50
CA CYS A 106 -7.65 -1.07 -5.84
C CYS A 106 -6.21 -1.52 -6.13
N HIS A 107 -5.29 -1.34 -5.19
CA HIS A 107 -3.89 -1.71 -5.38
C HIS A 107 -3.67 -3.23 -5.44
N GLN A 108 -4.45 -4.00 -4.69
CA GLN A 108 -4.43 -5.46 -4.73
C GLN A 108 -5.10 -5.98 -6.02
N VAL A 109 -6.27 -5.44 -6.36
CA VAL A 109 -7.04 -5.84 -7.53
C VAL A 109 -6.27 -5.63 -8.83
N LEU A 110 -5.65 -4.45 -9.02
CA LEU A 110 -4.89 -4.20 -10.23
C LEU A 110 -3.67 -5.14 -10.37
N MET A 111 -3.05 -5.54 -9.25
CA MET A 111 -1.95 -6.51 -9.25
C MET A 111 -2.45 -7.93 -9.60
N GLU A 112 -3.58 -8.35 -9.06
CA GLU A 112 -4.19 -9.65 -9.36
C GLU A 112 -4.65 -9.76 -10.83
N GLU A 113 -5.19 -8.69 -11.38
CA GLU A 113 -5.66 -8.60 -12.77
C GLU A 113 -4.53 -8.36 -13.79
N GLY A 114 -3.27 -8.26 -13.35
CA GLY A 114 -2.12 -8.01 -14.22
C GLY A 114 -2.15 -6.62 -14.90
N LEU A 115 -2.79 -5.65 -14.26
CA LEU A 115 -2.94 -4.27 -14.73
C LEU A 115 -1.82 -3.34 -14.23
N ALA A 116 -0.79 -3.92 -13.62
CA ALA A 116 0.49 -3.28 -13.33
C ALA A 116 1.60 -4.23 -13.76
N ARG A 117 2.54 -3.77 -14.58
CA ARG A 117 3.63 -4.59 -15.15
C ARG A 117 4.95 -3.85 -15.13
N PRO A 118 6.09 -4.56 -15.16
CA PRO A 118 7.41 -3.94 -15.21
C PRO A 118 7.52 -2.91 -16.34
N GLY A 119 8.01 -1.72 -16.00
CA GLY A 119 8.20 -0.63 -16.96
C GLY A 119 6.91 0.10 -17.40
N TRP A 120 5.75 -0.21 -16.84
CA TRP A 120 4.52 0.53 -17.08
C TRP A 120 4.45 1.81 -16.25
N ILE A 121 3.65 2.77 -16.73
CA ILE A 121 3.21 3.94 -15.96
C ILE A 121 1.76 3.71 -15.54
N VAL A 122 1.54 3.62 -14.22
CA VAL A 122 0.24 3.39 -13.62
C VAL A 122 -0.12 4.60 -12.75
N LEU A 123 -1.14 5.34 -13.15
CA LEU A 123 -1.61 6.50 -12.41
C LEU A 123 -2.89 6.18 -11.64
N GLY A 124 -2.90 6.47 -10.37
CA GLY A 124 -4.08 6.25 -9.53
C GLY A 124 -4.58 7.53 -8.87
N SER A 125 -5.87 7.60 -8.62
CA SER A 125 -6.47 8.68 -7.83
C SER A 125 -6.32 8.47 -6.31
N ASP A 126 -5.56 7.45 -5.91
CA ASP A 126 -5.15 7.18 -4.54
C ASP A 126 -3.65 7.40 -4.36
N SER A 127 -3.25 7.96 -3.22
CA SER A 127 -1.86 8.30 -2.91
C SER A 127 -0.94 7.08 -2.84
N HIS A 128 -1.46 5.90 -2.41
CA HIS A 128 -0.69 4.66 -2.31
C HIS A 128 -0.51 3.94 -3.65
N SER A 129 -0.76 4.60 -4.78
CA SER A 129 -0.43 4.08 -6.12
C SER A 129 1.05 3.79 -6.32
N THR A 130 1.93 4.27 -5.44
CA THR A 130 3.33 3.85 -5.33
C THR A 130 3.48 2.33 -5.19
N THR A 131 2.44 1.62 -4.68
CA THR A 131 2.39 0.16 -4.54
C THR A 131 2.74 -0.60 -5.82
N TYR A 132 2.40 -0.05 -6.99
CA TYR A 132 2.70 -0.70 -8.27
C TYR A 132 4.19 -0.82 -8.58
N GLY A 133 5.02 -0.04 -7.88
CA GLY A 133 6.47 -0.16 -7.94
C GLY A 133 7.01 -1.50 -7.40
N ALA A 134 6.20 -2.27 -6.70
CA ALA A 134 6.52 -3.64 -6.28
C ALA A 134 6.90 -4.55 -7.44
N VAL A 135 6.34 -4.30 -8.63
CA VAL A 135 6.63 -5.01 -9.89
C VAL A 135 7.38 -4.11 -10.88
N ALA A 136 8.13 -3.12 -10.39
CA ALA A 136 8.91 -2.20 -11.22
C ALA A 136 8.05 -1.37 -12.21
N ALA A 137 6.80 -1.07 -11.87
CA ALA A 137 5.99 -0.08 -12.56
C ALA A 137 6.17 1.30 -11.92
N PHE A 138 6.21 2.37 -12.71
CA PHE A 138 6.16 3.73 -12.19
C PHE A 138 4.73 4.03 -11.75
N GLY A 139 4.41 3.68 -10.51
CA GLY A 139 3.12 3.93 -9.88
C GLY A 139 3.10 5.28 -9.17
N SER A 140 2.09 6.12 -9.44
CA SER A 140 1.99 7.43 -8.80
C SER A 140 0.56 7.87 -8.55
N GLY A 141 0.32 8.43 -7.35
CA GLY A 141 -0.93 9.09 -7.00
C GLY A 141 -1.03 10.48 -7.65
N MET A 142 -2.21 10.79 -8.22
CA MET A 142 -2.51 12.09 -8.82
C MET A 142 -3.92 12.56 -8.50
N GLY A 143 -4.15 13.86 -8.60
CA GLY A 143 -5.47 14.47 -8.38
C GLY A 143 -6.48 14.13 -9.47
N ALA A 144 -7.77 14.31 -9.17
CA ALA A 144 -8.88 13.98 -10.09
C ALA A 144 -8.74 14.64 -11.46
N THR A 145 -8.21 15.87 -11.54
CA THR A 145 -8.01 16.60 -12.81
C THR A 145 -6.94 15.94 -13.66
N ASP A 146 -5.78 15.61 -13.07
CA ASP A 146 -4.68 14.96 -13.79
C ASP A 146 -5.07 13.54 -14.26
N ILE A 147 -5.81 12.82 -13.43
CA ILE A 147 -6.35 11.50 -13.75
C ILE A 147 -7.35 11.59 -14.91
N ALA A 148 -8.24 12.59 -14.94
CA ALA A 148 -9.16 12.83 -16.05
C ALA A 148 -8.42 13.19 -17.33
N LEU A 149 -7.43 14.07 -17.26
CA LEU A 149 -6.58 14.42 -18.41
C LEU A 149 -5.80 13.21 -18.94
N ALA A 150 -5.27 12.37 -18.06
CA ALA A 150 -4.58 11.13 -18.43
C ALA A 150 -5.54 10.15 -19.13
N ALA A 151 -6.76 9.98 -18.63
CA ALA A 151 -7.78 9.13 -19.23
C ALA A 151 -8.22 9.66 -20.62
N ALA A 152 -8.45 10.97 -20.74
CA ALA A 152 -8.89 11.61 -21.99
C ALA A 152 -7.81 11.63 -23.08
N SER A 153 -6.54 11.79 -22.70
CA SER A 153 -5.42 11.93 -23.66
C SER A 153 -4.60 10.66 -23.87
N GLY A 154 -4.63 9.72 -22.91
CA GLY A 154 -3.71 8.58 -22.82
C GLY A 154 -2.28 8.98 -22.42
N LYS A 155 -2.07 10.21 -21.96
CA LYS A 155 -0.76 10.77 -21.61
C LYS A 155 -0.84 11.61 -20.34
N THR A 156 0.31 11.79 -19.70
CA THR A 156 0.49 12.77 -18.64
C THR A 156 1.82 13.49 -18.79
N TRP A 157 1.99 14.57 -18.04
CA TRP A 157 3.27 15.24 -17.93
C TRP A 157 3.69 15.24 -16.46
N LEU A 158 4.98 15.16 -16.21
CA LEU A 158 5.56 15.29 -14.89
C LEU A 158 7.00 15.78 -14.96
N LYS A 159 7.47 16.39 -13.90
CA LYS A 159 8.89 16.59 -13.69
C LYS A 159 9.50 15.25 -13.31
N VAL A 160 10.57 14.86 -13.98
CA VAL A 160 11.29 13.62 -13.64
C VAL A 160 11.84 13.75 -12.23
N PRO A 161 11.47 12.86 -11.27
CA PRO A 161 11.94 12.96 -9.90
C PRO A 161 13.42 12.59 -9.79
N ASP A 162 14.13 13.21 -8.86
CA ASP A 162 15.37 12.67 -8.34
C ASP A 162 15.13 11.32 -7.67
N SER A 163 16.17 10.50 -7.55
CA SER A 163 16.04 9.17 -6.94
C SER A 163 16.86 9.04 -5.66
N VAL A 164 16.25 8.46 -4.63
CA VAL A 164 16.89 7.98 -3.41
C VAL A 164 17.14 6.48 -3.56
N LYS A 165 18.35 6.03 -3.24
CA LYS A 165 18.69 4.60 -3.24
C LYS A 165 18.56 4.02 -1.84
N VAL A 166 17.79 2.93 -1.72
CA VAL A 166 17.71 2.12 -0.49
C VAL A 166 18.25 0.73 -0.80
N THR A 167 19.31 0.33 -0.11
CA THR A 167 19.90 -1.01 -0.26
C THR A 167 19.58 -1.83 0.98
N PHE A 168 19.05 -3.03 0.78
CA PHE A 168 18.81 -3.99 1.86
C PHE A 168 19.91 -5.05 1.86
N THR A 169 20.54 -5.25 3.02
CA THR A 169 21.58 -6.26 3.25
C THR A 169 21.16 -7.25 4.33
N GLY A 170 21.84 -8.38 4.42
CA GLY A 170 21.47 -9.44 5.37
C GLY A 170 20.10 -10.07 5.09
N ASP A 171 19.64 -10.88 6.04
CA ASP A 171 18.35 -11.57 5.99
C ASP A 171 17.45 -11.14 7.17
N LEU A 172 16.14 -11.23 6.98
CA LEU A 172 15.17 -10.90 8.02
C LEU A 172 15.31 -11.84 9.22
N ARG A 173 15.30 -11.27 10.40
CA ARG A 173 15.24 -12.04 11.65
C ARG A 173 13.84 -12.63 11.85
N PRO A 174 13.71 -13.77 12.57
CA PRO A 174 12.42 -14.29 12.98
C PRO A 174 11.58 -13.20 13.69
N GLY A 175 10.31 -13.06 13.28
CA GLY A 175 9.38 -12.07 13.84
C GLY A 175 9.46 -10.68 13.21
N VAL A 176 10.44 -10.40 12.33
CA VAL A 176 10.55 -9.16 11.55
C VAL A 176 9.93 -9.38 10.17
N THR A 177 9.16 -8.42 9.69
CA THR A 177 8.42 -8.47 8.42
C THR A 177 8.75 -7.28 7.53
N ALA A 178 8.31 -7.30 6.28
CA ALA A 178 8.43 -6.15 5.37
C ALA A 178 7.77 -4.87 5.92
N LYS A 179 6.77 -4.99 6.80
CA LYS A 179 6.18 -3.83 7.50
C LYS A 179 7.19 -3.15 8.41
N ASP A 180 7.94 -3.94 9.17
CA ASP A 180 8.98 -3.42 10.07
C ASP A 180 10.11 -2.74 9.28
N VAL A 181 10.50 -3.34 8.16
CA VAL A 181 11.50 -2.77 7.22
C VAL A 181 11.01 -1.45 6.63
N ALA A 182 9.76 -1.37 6.20
CA ALA A 182 9.18 -0.15 5.64
C ALA A 182 9.09 0.96 6.69
N LEU A 183 8.69 0.65 7.93
CA LEU A 183 8.67 1.61 9.03
C LEU A 183 10.08 2.10 9.35
N GLU A 184 11.09 1.22 9.38
CA GLU A 184 12.49 1.62 9.57
C GLU A 184 13.00 2.50 8.42
N MET A 185 12.61 2.21 7.17
CA MET A 185 12.95 3.03 6.01
C MET A 185 12.39 4.45 6.18
N ILE A 186 11.10 4.58 6.54
CA ILE A 186 10.47 5.88 6.78
C ILE A 186 11.14 6.60 7.96
N ARG A 187 11.43 5.91 9.06
CA ARG A 187 12.15 6.49 10.21
C ARG A 187 13.49 7.12 9.82
N ARG A 188 14.23 6.48 8.90
CA ARG A 188 15.54 6.97 8.43
C ARG A 188 15.43 8.13 7.45
N LEU A 189 14.40 8.10 6.60
CA LEU A 189 14.15 9.16 5.62
C LEU A 189 13.45 10.37 6.24
N GLY A 190 12.55 10.15 7.20
CA GLY A 190 11.58 11.14 7.66
C GLY A 190 10.33 11.17 6.78
N ALA A 191 9.25 11.75 7.29
CA ALA A 191 7.95 11.84 6.59
C ALA A 191 8.00 12.73 5.32
N ASP A 192 9.01 13.58 5.18
CA ASP A 192 9.21 14.51 4.05
C ASP A 192 10.54 14.29 3.31
N GLY A 193 11.37 13.35 3.76
CA GLY A 193 12.75 13.17 3.31
C GLY A 193 12.91 12.69 1.87
N ALA A 194 11.82 12.24 1.23
CA ALA A 194 11.80 11.88 -0.19
C ALA A 194 10.74 12.68 -0.97
N THR A 195 10.39 13.89 -0.51
CA THR A 195 9.34 14.72 -1.13
C THR A 195 9.58 14.91 -2.62
N TYR A 196 8.60 14.45 -3.43
CA TYR A 196 8.64 14.44 -4.88
C TYR A 196 9.80 13.63 -5.50
N GLN A 197 10.48 12.80 -4.74
CA GLN A 197 11.56 11.92 -5.23
C GLN A 197 11.01 10.52 -5.54
N SER A 198 11.79 9.73 -6.23
CA SER A 198 11.57 8.29 -6.40
C SER A 198 12.42 7.56 -5.37
N ILE A 199 11.86 6.61 -4.64
CA ILE A 199 12.65 5.71 -3.78
C ILE A 199 12.90 4.44 -4.59
N GLU A 200 14.17 4.12 -4.84
CA GLU A 200 14.59 2.93 -5.57
C GLU A 200 15.20 1.92 -4.60
N MET A 201 14.53 0.79 -4.43
CA MET A 201 14.83 -0.22 -3.42
C MET A 201 15.56 -1.41 -4.03
N HIS A 202 16.82 -1.59 -3.68
CA HIS A 202 17.68 -2.69 -4.11
C HIS A 202 17.57 -3.86 -3.13
N ALA A 203 16.61 -4.74 -3.39
CA ALA A 203 16.20 -5.82 -2.50
C ALA A 203 16.69 -7.22 -2.92
N GLY A 204 17.09 -7.40 -4.19
CA GLY A 204 17.32 -8.73 -4.75
C GLY A 204 16.04 -9.58 -4.66
N ASP A 205 16.19 -10.85 -4.33
CA ASP A 205 15.07 -11.81 -4.15
C ASP A 205 14.65 -11.99 -2.67
N ARG A 206 14.98 -11.05 -1.79
CA ARG A 206 14.70 -11.15 -0.35
C ARG A 206 13.24 -11.03 0.05
N PHE A 207 12.42 -10.43 -0.81
CA PHE A 207 11.02 -10.13 -0.48
C PHE A 207 10.09 -10.74 -1.53
N THR A 208 9.05 -11.41 -1.08
CA THR A 208 7.93 -11.88 -1.90
C THR A 208 7.23 -10.71 -2.60
N ARG A 209 6.35 -10.98 -3.57
CA ARG A 209 5.55 -9.94 -4.22
C ARG A 209 4.74 -9.13 -3.23
N GLY A 210 4.09 -9.78 -2.26
CA GLY A 210 3.30 -9.12 -1.23
C GLY A 210 4.14 -8.21 -0.33
N GLU A 211 5.31 -8.66 0.08
CA GLU A 211 6.25 -7.86 0.87
C GLU A 211 6.80 -6.67 0.09
N ARG A 212 7.09 -6.84 -1.21
CA ARG A 212 7.44 -5.74 -2.12
C ARG A 212 6.31 -4.71 -2.23
N MET A 213 5.05 -5.17 -2.26
CA MET A 213 3.89 -4.27 -2.23
C MET A 213 3.85 -3.44 -0.95
N THR A 214 4.14 -4.02 0.21
CA THR A 214 4.22 -3.28 1.48
C THR A 214 5.33 -2.22 1.45
N LEU A 215 6.52 -2.56 0.96
CA LEU A 215 7.64 -1.64 0.84
C LEU A 215 7.31 -0.47 -0.10
N ALA A 216 6.83 -0.76 -1.30
CA ALA A 216 6.48 0.26 -2.29
C ALA A 216 5.29 1.13 -1.86
N ASN A 217 4.30 0.52 -1.18
CA ASN A 217 3.12 1.22 -0.65
C ASN A 217 3.52 2.34 0.30
N LEU A 218 4.40 2.05 1.25
CA LEU A 218 4.78 2.98 2.30
C LEU A 218 5.76 4.07 1.84
N CYS A 219 6.30 4.02 0.62
CA CYS A 219 7.18 5.08 0.10
C CYS A 219 6.51 6.46 0.07
N VAL A 220 5.19 6.52 -0.17
CA VAL A 220 4.46 7.79 -0.17
C VAL A 220 4.44 8.47 1.20
N GLU A 221 4.62 7.71 2.28
CA GLU A 221 4.66 8.25 3.63
C GLU A 221 5.99 8.96 3.96
N ALA A 222 7.01 8.81 3.11
CA ALA A 222 8.21 9.64 3.10
C ALA A 222 8.12 10.79 2.05
N GLY A 223 6.93 11.08 1.51
CA GLY A 223 6.70 12.10 0.49
C GLY A 223 7.02 11.67 -0.94
N ALA A 224 7.36 10.41 -1.19
CA ALA A 224 7.83 9.96 -2.49
C ALA A 224 6.75 10.01 -3.58
N LYS A 225 7.17 10.40 -4.79
CA LYS A 225 6.36 10.37 -6.01
C LYS A 225 6.18 8.96 -6.56
N ALA A 226 7.18 8.11 -6.40
CA ALA A 226 7.16 6.69 -6.75
C ALA A 226 8.04 5.89 -5.79
N GLY A 227 7.68 4.63 -5.56
CA GLY A 227 8.49 3.66 -4.81
C GLY A 227 8.76 2.46 -5.70
N LEU A 228 9.99 2.29 -6.18
CA LEU A 228 10.37 1.29 -7.18
C LEU A 228 11.22 0.21 -6.53
N VAL A 229 10.76 -1.02 -6.52
CA VAL A 229 11.58 -2.16 -6.09
C VAL A 229 12.30 -2.70 -7.31
N VAL A 230 13.63 -2.68 -7.29
CA VAL A 230 14.45 -3.26 -8.37
C VAL A 230 14.06 -4.73 -8.52
N PRO A 231 13.75 -5.19 -9.73
CA PRO A 231 13.31 -6.57 -9.94
C PRO A 231 14.34 -7.57 -9.40
N GLY A 232 13.90 -8.51 -8.57
CA GLY A 232 14.63 -9.74 -8.31
C GLY A 232 14.30 -10.72 -9.43
N GLY A 233 15.31 -11.33 -10.04
CA GLY A 233 15.14 -12.10 -11.28
C GLY A 233 14.15 -13.24 -11.15
N GLU A 234 14.15 -13.98 -10.02
CA GLU A 234 13.32 -15.16 -9.83
C GLU A 234 11.95 -14.86 -9.25
N ILE A 235 11.84 -13.92 -8.30
CA ILE A 235 10.59 -13.63 -7.58
C ILE A 235 9.49 -13.17 -8.54
N LEU A 236 9.74 -12.16 -9.36
CA LEU A 236 8.70 -11.63 -10.26
C LEU A 236 8.38 -12.60 -11.40
N THR A 237 9.38 -13.34 -11.90
CA THR A 237 9.20 -14.37 -12.92
C THR A 237 8.32 -15.51 -12.41
N ALA A 238 8.45 -15.90 -11.13
CA ALA A 238 7.58 -16.89 -10.50
C ALA A 238 6.10 -16.47 -10.46
N TYR A 239 5.82 -15.17 -10.50
CA TYR A 239 4.46 -14.62 -10.64
C TYR A 239 4.05 -14.36 -12.10
N GLY A 240 4.82 -14.84 -13.08
CA GLY A 240 4.51 -14.72 -14.50
C GLY A 240 4.79 -13.34 -15.11
N TYR A 241 5.59 -12.49 -14.46
CA TYR A 241 6.03 -11.22 -15.05
C TYR A 241 7.20 -11.44 -16.01
N ASP A 242 7.07 -10.89 -17.21
CA ASP A 242 8.20 -10.69 -18.12
C ASP A 242 8.90 -9.38 -17.72
N ILE A 243 10.19 -9.47 -17.36
CA ILE A 243 10.97 -8.33 -16.87
C ILE A 243 11.92 -7.90 -17.98
N PRO A 244 11.63 -6.78 -18.68
CA PRO A 244 12.52 -6.27 -19.69
C PRO A 244 13.87 -5.86 -19.10
N GLU A 245 14.96 -6.24 -19.73
CA GLU A 245 16.32 -5.90 -19.27
C GLU A 245 16.52 -4.38 -19.08
N TRP A 246 15.89 -3.58 -19.92
CA TRP A 246 16.02 -2.12 -19.86
C TRP A 246 15.40 -1.49 -18.60
N VAL A 247 14.57 -2.21 -17.82
CA VAL A 247 13.93 -1.65 -16.62
C VAL A 247 14.89 -1.52 -15.44
N TYR A 248 15.97 -2.30 -15.43
CA TYR A 248 16.97 -2.23 -14.37
C TYR A 248 17.73 -0.89 -14.42
N PRO A 249 18.12 -0.31 -13.26
CA PRO A 249 18.95 0.89 -13.24
C PRO A 249 20.30 0.60 -13.88
N ASP A 250 20.89 1.61 -14.50
CA ASP A 250 22.23 1.48 -15.07
C ASP A 250 23.29 1.46 -13.97
N GLU A 251 24.38 0.72 -14.23
CA GLU A 251 25.56 0.83 -13.38
C GLU A 251 26.10 2.27 -13.40
N GLY A 252 26.37 2.85 -12.22
CA GLY A 252 26.78 4.23 -12.10
C GLY A 252 25.65 5.28 -12.16
N ALA A 253 24.37 4.87 -12.11
CA ALA A 253 23.25 5.79 -11.95
C ALA A 253 23.45 6.70 -10.71
N THR A 254 23.05 7.96 -10.82
CA THR A 254 23.24 8.96 -9.77
C THR A 254 22.01 9.07 -8.88
N TYR A 255 22.21 9.03 -7.57
CA TYR A 255 21.19 9.19 -6.54
C TYR A 255 21.48 10.40 -5.68
N VAL A 256 20.45 11.15 -5.28
CA VAL A 256 20.60 12.32 -4.39
C VAL A 256 20.91 11.90 -2.96
N GLN A 257 20.49 10.69 -2.58
CA GLN A 257 20.75 10.08 -1.27
C GLN A 257 20.85 8.56 -1.43
N SER A 258 21.68 7.94 -0.58
CA SER A 258 21.75 6.48 -0.46
C SER A 258 21.73 6.09 1.00
N ILE A 259 20.88 5.14 1.36
CA ILE A 259 20.81 4.53 2.69
C ILE A 259 20.94 3.01 2.57
N GLU A 260 21.54 2.41 3.57
CA GLU A 260 21.61 0.95 3.70
C GLU A 260 20.88 0.50 4.96
N ILE A 261 20.08 -0.54 4.85
CA ILE A 261 19.33 -1.15 5.95
C ILE A 261 19.78 -2.61 6.06
N ASP A 262 20.49 -2.92 7.14
CA ASP A 262 20.87 -4.28 7.48
C ASP A 262 19.68 -4.97 8.19
N LEU A 263 19.03 -5.89 7.46
CA LEU A 263 17.84 -6.62 7.91
C LEU A 263 18.13 -7.50 9.13
N ALA A 264 19.38 -7.98 9.27
CA ALA A 264 19.79 -8.83 10.40
C ALA A 264 19.86 -8.08 11.73
N THR A 265 19.83 -6.76 11.72
CA THR A 265 19.87 -5.92 12.93
C THR A 265 18.51 -5.41 13.36
N LEU A 266 17.46 -5.60 12.53
CA LEU A 266 16.14 -5.07 12.83
C LEU A 266 15.41 -5.89 13.90
N ASN A 267 14.69 -5.19 14.74
CA ASN A 267 13.66 -5.72 15.62
C ASN A 267 12.27 -5.39 15.07
N PRO A 268 11.19 -6.03 15.53
CA PRO A 268 9.82 -5.61 15.23
C PRO A 268 9.62 -4.12 15.55
N ARG A 269 9.03 -3.38 14.61
CA ARG A 269 8.84 -1.93 14.66
C ARG A 269 7.38 -1.56 14.85
N MET A 270 7.15 -0.44 15.52
CA MET A 270 5.84 0.18 15.64
C MET A 270 5.96 1.68 15.47
N SER A 271 5.07 2.27 14.65
CA SER A 271 4.94 3.72 14.56
C SER A 271 3.92 4.20 15.58
N ALA A 272 4.33 5.15 16.40
CA ALA A 272 3.46 5.78 17.42
C ALA A 272 2.73 7.00 16.84
N PRO A 273 1.59 7.41 17.41
CA PRO A 273 0.84 8.60 16.95
C PRO A 273 1.70 9.89 17.02
N SER A 274 1.48 10.88 16.16
CA SER A 274 0.50 11.00 15.07
C SER A 274 1.22 11.15 13.73
N GLU A 275 2.43 10.62 13.61
CA GLU A 275 3.30 10.70 12.44
C GLU A 275 3.86 9.32 12.13
N VAL A 276 3.94 8.95 10.83
CA VAL A 276 4.33 7.60 10.43
C VAL A 276 5.81 7.31 10.72
N ASP A 277 6.66 8.33 10.68
CA ASP A 277 8.11 8.24 10.96
C ASP A 277 8.45 8.22 12.47
N ASN A 278 7.46 8.41 13.35
CA ASN A 278 7.62 8.28 14.80
C ASN A 278 7.72 6.79 15.22
N VAL A 279 8.81 6.13 14.81
CA VAL A 279 8.97 4.67 14.86
C VAL A 279 9.93 4.26 15.98
N PHE A 280 9.52 3.23 16.74
CA PHE A 280 10.23 2.64 17.86
C PHE A 280 10.33 1.12 17.72
N ASP A 281 11.19 0.49 18.50
CA ASP A 281 11.12 -0.94 18.74
C ASP A 281 9.83 -1.27 19.50
N VAL A 282 9.12 -2.33 19.10
CA VAL A 282 7.90 -2.76 19.80
C VAL A 282 8.19 -3.05 21.27
N ALA A 283 9.36 -3.62 21.57
CA ALA A 283 9.76 -3.92 22.94
C ALA A 283 9.79 -2.68 23.85
N ASP A 284 10.29 -1.55 23.33
CA ASP A 284 10.36 -0.29 24.07
C ASP A 284 8.97 0.32 24.29
N LEU A 285 8.13 0.34 23.24
CA LEU A 285 6.76 0.84 23.36
C LEU A 285 5.89 -0.02 24.24
N ARG A 286 6.06 -1.36 24.19
CA ARG A 286 5.36 -2.30 25.08
C ARG A 286 5.58 -1.95 26.56
N GLU A 287 6.80 -1.64 26.93
CA GLU A 287 7.11 -1.27 28.32
C GLU A 287 6.52 0.09 28.70
N GLN A 288 6.62 1.08 27.80
CA GLN A 288 6.04 2.41 28.02
C GLN A 288 4.51 2.40 28.10
N LEU A 289 3.87 1.51 27.34
CA LEU A 289 2.40 1.40 27.20
C LEU A 289 1.81 0.20 27.96
N ARG A 290 2.54 -0.36 28.94
CA ARG A 290 2.14 -1.59 29.63
C ARG A 290 0.76 -1.53 30.29
N ASP A 291 0.36 -0.34 30.77
CA ASP A 291 -0.92 -0.08 31.43
C ASP A 291 -1.98 0.52 30.47
N GLN A 292 -1.61 0.72 29.20
CA GLN A 292 -2.51 1.28 28.19
C GLN A 292 -3.34 0.16 27.56
N HIS A 293 -4.67 0.23 27.77
CA HIS A 293 -5.59 -0.65 27.04
C HIS A 293 -5.65 -0.29 25.56
N VAL A 294 -5.77 -1.32 24.71
CA VAL A 294 -6.00 -1.18 23.25
C VAL A 294 -7.45 -1.54 22.96
N ASP A 295 -8.23 -0.55 22.54
CA ASP A 295 -9.67 -0.66 22.31
C ASP A 295 -9.99 -1.37 21.00
N GLN A 296 -9.13 -1.19 19.97
CA GLN A 296 -9.32 -1.78 18.67
C GLN A 296 -7.99 -2.26 18.07
N VAL A 297 -8.04 -3.41 17.42
CA VAL A 297 -6.98 -3.89 16.54
C VAL A 297 -7.57 -4.05 15.14
N PHE A 298 -6.85 -3.54 14.13
CA PHE A 298 -7.26 -3.67 12.75
C PHE A 298 -6.17 -4.35 11.92
N ILE A 299 -6.50 -5.48 11.27
CA ILE A 299 -5.64 -6.22 10.34
C ILE A 299 -6.27 -6.18 8.97
N GLY A 300 -5.57 -5.63 7.99
CA GLY A 300 -6.08 -5.41 6.65
C GLY A 300 -5.31 -4.35 5.89
N THR A 301 -5.97 -3.70 4.94
CA THR A 301 -5.49 -2.62 4.07
C THR A 301 -4.58 -3.07 2.91
N CYS A 302 -4.25 -2.11 2.05
CA CYS A 302 -3.33 -2.35 0.93
C CYS A 302 -1.88 -2.64 1.36
N THR A 303 -1.52 -2.34 2.61
CA THR A 303 -0.21 -2.71 3.16
C THR A 303 -0.16 -4.16 3.62
N ASN A 304 -1.14 -4.61 4.44
CA ASN A 304 -1.07 -5.89 5.14
C ASN A 304 -2.46 -6.53 5.31
N GLY A 305 -3.14 -6.79 4.19
CA GLY A 305 -4.40 -7.55 4.15
C GLY A 305 -4.34 -8.77 3.23
N ARG A 306 -3.16 -9.20 2.80
CA ARG A 306 -2.93 -10.34 1.92
C ARG A 306 -2.96 -11.66 2.68
N ILE A 307 -2.92 -12.78 1.96
CA ILE A 307 -3.03 -14.10 2.57
C ILE A 307 -1.92 -14.38 3.58
N GLU A 308 -0.68 -14.02 3.27
CA GLU A 308 0.45 -14.16 4.17
C GLU A 308 0.32 -13.33 5.45
N ASP A 309 -0.29 -12.16 5.38
CA ASP A 309 -0.59 -11.30 6.53
C ASP A 309 -1.64 -11.93 7.45
N LEU A 310 -2.68 -12.52 6.84
CA LEU A 310 -3.74 -13.23 7.58
C LEU A 310 -3.21 -14.51 8.22
N HIS A 311 -2.31 -15.23 7.54
CA HIS A 311 -1.62 -16.40 8.12
C HIS A 311 -0.80 -16.00 9.35
N ALA A 312 0.03 -14.96 9.25
CA ALA A 312 0.84 -14.47 10.35
C ALA A 312 -0.02 -14.10 11.59
N ALA A 313 -1.18 -13.47 11.35
CA ALA A 313 -2.11 -13.16 12.41
C ALA A 313 -2.80 -14.42 12.98
N ALA A 314 -3.22 -15.35 12.12
CA ALA A 314 -3.90 -16.58 12.53
C ALA A 314 -2.98 -17.49 13.34
N ASP A 315 -1.70 -17.54 13.04
CA ASP A 315 -0.73 -18.34 13.79
C ASP A 315 -0.60 -17.86 15.24
N VAL A 316 -0.63 -16.56 15.48
CA VAL A 316 -0.64 -15.98 16.84
C VAL A 316 -1.97 -16.21 17.53
N LEU A 317 -3.10 -16.11 16.81
CA LEU A 317 -4.46 -16.20 17.37
C LEU A 317 -4.96 -17.64 17.54
N ARG A 318 -4.30 -18.63 16.95
CA ARG A 318 -4.73 -20.03 16.96
C ARG A 318 -4.90 -20.58 18.38
N GLY A 319 -6.13 -21.03 18.70
CA GLY A 319 -6.48 -21.55 20.03
C GLY A 319 -6.60 -20.48 21.13
N ARG A 320 -6.55 -19.19 20.77
CA ARG A 320 -6.62 -18.07 21.70
C ARG A 320 -7.86 -17.22 21.46
N ARG A 321 -8.11 -16.29 22.36
CA ARG A 321 -9.21 -15.34 22.28
C ARG A 321 -8.69 -13.91 22.32
N VAL A 322 -9.39 -13.04 21.63
CA VAL A 322 -9.22 -11.59 21.75
C VAL A 322 -9.54 -11.17 23.19
N ALA A 323 -8.74 -10.28 23.75
CA ALA A 323 -8.91 -9.79 25.13
C ALA A 323 -10.27 -9.11 25.33
N PRO A 324 -10.89 -9.24 26.51
CA PRO A 324 -12.09 -8.49 26.83
C PRO A 324 -11.88 -6.99 26.69
N GLY A 325 -12.85 -6.29 26.07
CA GLY A 325 -12.78 -4.86 25.82
C GLY A 325 -12.03 -4.47 24.51
N THR A 326 -11.32 -5.41 23.87
CA THR A 326 -10.65 -5.17 22.58
C THR A 326 -11.52 -5.68 21.43
N ARG A 327 -11.67 -4.89 20.38
CA ARG A 327 -12.28 -5.28 19.10
C ARG A 327 -11.18 -5.65 18.11
N LEU A 328 -11.23 -6.83 17.51
CA LEU A 328 -10.35 -7.22 16.41
C LEU A 328 -11.14 -7.18 15.09
N LEU A 329 -10.79 -6.27 14.19
CA LEU A 329 -11.32 -6.22 12.84
C LEU A 329 -10.32 -6.84 11.87
N VAL A 330 -10.79 -7.72 10.99
CA VAL A 330 -9.97 -8.33 9.93
C VAL A 330 -10.66 -8.15 8.59
N ILE A 331 -9.96 -7.53 7.64
CA ILE A 331 -10.48 -7.28 6.30
C ILE A 331 -9.47 -7.76 5.26
N PRO A 332 -9.80 -8.85 4.52
CA PRO A 332 -8.96 -9.34 3.43
C PRO A 332 -8.79 -8.29 2.33
N ALA A 333 -7.63 -8.24 1.69
CA ALA A 333 -7.33 -7.24 0.66
C ALA A 333 -8.15 -7.41 -0.62
N SER A 334 -8.62 -8.64 -0.92
CA SER A 334 -9.45 -8.93 -2.10
C SER A 334 -10.36 -10.13 -1.87
N SER A 335 -11.31 -10.33 -2.80
CA SER A 335 -12.14 -11.54 -2.84
C SER A 335 -11.30 -12.81 -3.01
N GLN A 336 -10.22 -12.77 -3.80
CA GLN A 336 -9.32 -13.90 -3.96
C GLN A 336 -8.63 -14.25 -2.64
N VAL A 337 -8.09 -13.27 -1.93
CA VAL A 337 -7.49 -13.48 -0.60
C VAL A 337 -8.52 -14.03 0.38
N MET A 338 -9.76 -13.55 0.30
CA MET A 338 -10.85 -14.05 1.15
C MET A 338 -11.17 -15.50 0.85
N GLU A 339 -11.27 -15.89 -0.42
CA GLU A 339 -11.49 -17.27 -0.87
C GLU A 339 -10.37 -18.21 -0.42
N ASP A 340 -9.11 -17.82 -0.62
CA ASP A 340 -7.94 -18.60 -0.19
C ASP A 340 -7.94 -18.80 1.33
N ALA A 341 -8.19 -17.75 2.10
CA ALA A 341 -8.24 -17.79 3.56
C ALA A 341 -9.49 -18.54 4.12
N MET A 342 -10.55 -18.65 3.34
CA MET A 342 -11.68 -19.55 3.64
C MET A 342 -11.29 -21.01 3.39
N ALA A 343 -10.66 -21.27 2.24
CA ALA A 343 -10.33 -22.62 1.80
C ALA A 343 -9.32 -23.32 2.73
N ASP A 344 -8.34 -22.58 3.26
CA ASP A 344 -7.33 -23.12 4.18
C ASP A 344 -7.71 -23.03 5.67
N GLY A 345 -8.87 -22.46 5.99
CA GLY A 345 -9.39 -22.34 7.37
C GLY A 345 -8.82 -21.18 8.19
N THR A 346 -8.04 -20.29 7.58
CA THR A 346 -7.47 -19.09 8.21
C THR A 346 -8.56 -18.16 8.74
N LEU A 347 -9.58 -17.84 7.96
CA LEU A 347 -10.70 -17.01 8.42
C LEU A 347 -11.49 -17.65 9.55
N LEU A 348 -11.65 -18.96 9.54
CA LEU A 348 -12.29 -19.68 10.64
C LEU A 348 -11.49 -19.58 11.95
N THR A 349 -10.15 -19.66 11.85
CA THR A 349 -9.25 -19.48 12.99
C THR A 349 -9.38 -18.08 13.58
N LEU A 350 -9.37 -17.04 12.74
CA LEU A 350 -9.52 -15.64 13.14
C LEU A 350 -10.89 -15.38 13.77
N GLN A 351 -11.96 -15.89 13.15
CA GLN A 351 -13.32 -15.75 13.68
C GLN A 351 -13.48 -16.45 15.04
N ARG A 352 -12.94 -17.66 15.20
CA ARG A 352 -12.96 -18.40 16.48
C ARG A 352 -12.22 -17.66 17.58
N ALA A 353 -11.18 -16.90 17.26
CA ALA A 353 -10.49 -16.03 18.19
C ALA A 353 -11.32 -14.82 18.63
N GLY A 354 -12.38 -14.47 17.89
CA GLY A 354 -13.25 -13.32 18.17
C GLY A 354 -13.10 -12.17 17.21
N ALA A 355 -12.46 -12.38 16.04
CA ALA A 355 -12.35 -11.36 15.02
C ALA A 355 -13.72 -11.08 14.33
N VAL A 356 -13.96 -9.80 14.03
CA VAL A 356 -15.03 -9.34 13.15
C VAL A 356 -14.49 -9.30 11.74
N LEU A 357 -15.00 -10.16 10.87
CA LEU A 357 -14.59 -10.23 9.47
C LEU A 357 -15.37 -9.20 8.63
N GLY A 358 -14.67 -8.42 7.82
CA GLY A 358 -15.27 -7.42 6.94
C GLY A 358 -15.23 -7.81 5.46
N THR A 359 -16.02 -7.09 4.65
CA THR A 359 -15.98 -7.18 3.19
C THR A 359 -14.64 -6.70 2.65
N PRO A 360 -14.01 -7.39 1.67
CA PRO A 360 -12.77 -6.92 1.04
C PRO A 360 -12.86 -5.46 0.60
N GLY A 361 -11.90 -4.64 1.06
CA GLY A 361 -11.86 -3.20 0.85
C GLY A 361 -11.00 -2.48 1.91
N CYS A 362 -11.03 -1.15 1.90
CA CYS A 362 -10.20 -0.33 2.80
C CYS A 362 -10.66 -0.34 4.27
N GLY A 363 -11.93 -0.69 4.55
CA GLY A 363 -12.46 -0.75 5.90
C GLY A 363 -12.33 0.56 6.67
N PRO A 364 -11.85 0.52 7.94
CA PRO A 364 -11.71 1.70 8.78
C PRO A 364 -10.51 2.60 8.44
N CYS A 365 -9.64 2.22 7.49
CA CYS A 365 -8.37 2.90 7.20
C CYS A 365 -8.52 4.43 6.96
N MET A 366 -9.65 4.89 6.42
CA MET A 366 -9.93 6.31 6.20
C MET A 366 -10.93 6.92 7.18
N GLY A 367 -11.42 6.15 8.17
CA GLY A 367 -12.42 6.64 9.13
C GLY A 367 -13.78 7.00 8.52
N ARG A 368 -14.14 6.43 7.36
CA ARG A 368 -15.37 6.78 6.62
C ARG A 368 -16.35 5.63 6.42
N HIS A 369 -16.00 4.43 6.86
CA HIS A 369 -16.82 3.24 6.66
C HIS A 369 -17.13 2.57 8.00
N GLN A 370 -16.64 1.35 8.23
CA GLN A 370 -16.88 0.57 9.44
C GLN A 370 -15.69 0.64 10.40
N GLY A 371 -15.89 0.42 11.70
CA GLY A 371 -14.81 0.36 12.69
C GLY A 371 -14.16 1.72 12.99
N VAL A 372 -14.95 2.80 12.91
CA VAL A 372 -14.51 4.16 13.22
C VAL A 372 -14.24 4.28 14.72
N LEU A 373 -13.13 4.95 15.07
CA LEU A 373 -12.70 5.14 16.46
C LEU A 373 -13.43 6.32 17.13
N ALA A 374 -13.83 6.10 18.37
CA ALA A 374 -14.38 7.13 19.25
C ALA A 374 -13.29 7.99 19.90
N PRO A 375 -13.64 9.15 20.52
CA PRO A 375 -12.69 9.99 21.25
C PRO A 375 -11.92 9.20 22.31
N GLY A 376 -10.59 9.33 22.32
CA GLY A 376 -9.69 8.71 23.29
C GLY A 376 -9.38 7.22 23.06
N GLU A 377 -10.04 6.55 22.12
CA GLU A 377 -9.75 5.14 21.83
C GLU A 377 -8.32 4.95 21.26
N VAL A 378 -7.72 3.82 21.61
CA VAL A 378 -6.41 3.39 21.14
C VAL A 378 -6.56 2.24 20.17
N CYS A 379 -5.95 2.39 18.99
CA CYS A 379 -5.96 1.39 17.94
C CYS A 379 -4.54 0.95 17.58
N VAL A 380 -4.31 -0.36 17.44
CA VAL A 380 -3.13 -0.92 16.75
C VAL A 380 -3.59 -1.42 15.39
N SER A 381 -2.96 -0.93 14.32
CA SER A 381 -3.40 -1.17 12.95
C SER A 381 -2.26 -1.60 12.04
N THR A 382 -2.55 -2.46 11.08
CA THR A 382 -1.62 -2.79 10.00
C THR A 382 -1.71 -1.82 8.82
N SER A 383 -2.50 -0.74 8.96
CA SER A 383 -2.65 0.30 7.93
C SER A 383 -1.37 1.11 7.70
N ASN A 384 -1.47 2.12 6.86
CA ASN A 384 -0.32 2.90 6.39
C ASN A 384 -0.20 4.29 7.04
N ARG A 385 -1.25 4.80 7.71
CA ARG A 385 -1.27 6.15 8.29
C ARG A 385 -1.87 6.16 9.68
N ASN A 386 -1.30 7.01 10.54
CA ASN A 386 -1.72 7.21 11.93
C ASN A 386 -1.92 8.70 12.28
N PHE A 387 -2.19 9.53 11.27
CA PHE A 387 -2.42 10.95 11.46
C PHE A 387 -3.64 11.23 12.34
N ILE A 388 -3.68 12.40 12.96
CA ILE A 388 -4.81 12.87 13.76
C ILE A 388 -6.11 12.76 12.96
N GLY A 389 -7.11 12.08 13.52
CA GLY A 389 -8.43 11.88 12.90
C GLY A 389 -8.47 10.87 11.75
N ARG A 390 -7.37 10.14 11.47
CA ARG A 390 -7.27 9.26 10.30
C ARG A 390 -8.30 8.13 10.28
N MET A 391 -8.57 7.50 11.44
CA MET A 391 -9.48 6.35 11.53
C MET A 391 -10.74 6.66 12.36
N GLY A 392 -11.03 7.94 12.62
CA GLY A 392 -12.18 8.33 13.43
C GLY A 392 -12.00 9.68 14.09
N ASP A 393 -12.22 9.72 15.40
CA ASP A 393 -12.10 10.97 16.16
C ASP A 393 -10.64 11.47 16.22
N LYS A 394 -10.47 12.78 16.32
CA LYS A 394 -9.15 13.45 16.39
C LYS A 394 -8.36 13.12 17.67
N ASP A 395 -9.06 12.73 18.73
CA ASP A 395 -8.44 12.38 20.00
C ASP A 395 -8.13 10.88 20.10
N ALA A 396 -8.47 10.08 19.06
CA ALA A 396 -8.07 8.69 18.95
C ALA A 396 -6.58 8.56 18.61
N ARG A 397 -5.93 7.53 19.16
CA ARG A 397 -4.51 7.27 18.98
C ARG A 397 -4.29 5.99 18.17
N ILE A 398 -3.58 6.09 17.06
CA ILE A 398 -3.35 4.99 16.13
C ILE A 398 -1.86 4.63 16.12
N TYR A 399 -1.56 3.37 16.40
CA TYR A 399 -0.22 2.79 16.28
C TYR A 399 -0.17 1.87 15.06
N LEU A 400 0.91 1.94 14.28
CA LEU A 400 1.08 1.07 13.11
C LEU A 400 2.05 -0.05 13.44
N ALA A 401 1.66 -1.29 13.13
CA ALA A 401 2.47 -2.47 13.40
C ALA A 401 2.30 -3.57 12.33
N SER A 402 3.14 -4.60 12.40
CA SER A 402 2.99 -5.80 11.58
C SER A 402 1.78 -6.65 12.01
N PRO A 403 1.25 -7.53 11.13
CA PRO A 403 0.10 -8.38 11.45
C PRO A 403 0.29 -9.25 12.69
N ALA A 404 1.48 -9.81 12.90
CA ALA A 404 1.77 -10.66 14.05
C ALA A 404 1.77 -9.86 15.37
N VAL A 405 2.35 -8.65 15.37
CA VAL A 405 2.32 -7.73 16.52
C VAL A 405 0.89 -7.26 16.80
N ALA A 406 0.13 -6.93 15.78
CA ALA A 406 -1.28 -6.56 15.91
C ALA A 406 -2.11 -7.71 16.51
N ALA A 407 -1.91 -8.94 16.03
CA ALA A 407 -2.58 -10.13 16.57
C ALA A 407 -2.21 -10.41 18.04
N ALA A 408 -0.93 -10.29 18.39
CA ALA A 408 -0.47 -10.43 19.78
C ALA A 408 -1.11 -9.37 20.68
N THR A 409 -1.17 -8.14 20.22
CA THR A 409 -1.84 -7.03 20.90
C THR A 409 -3.33 -7.31 21.11
N ALA A 410 -4.01 -7.89 20.12
CA ALA A 410 -5.43 -8.27 20.26
C ALA A 410 -5.66 -9.32 21.34
N VAL A 411 -4.75 -10.31 21.48
CA VAL A 411 -4.82 -11.33 22.53
C VAL A 411 -4.57 -10.74 23.92
N MET A 412 -3.61 -9.82 24.03
CA MET A 412 -3.17 -9.27 25.32
C MET A 412 -3.98 -8.04 25.77
N GLY A 413 -4.76 -7.40 24.88
CA GLY A 413 -5.49 -6.16 25.15
C GLY A 413 -4.57 -4.94 25.39
N ARG A 414 -3.28 -5.08 25.10
CA ARG A 414 -2.24 -4.04 25.19
C ARG A 414 -1.12 -4.36 24.21
N VAL A 415 -0.25 -3.40 23.92
CA VAL A 415 0.89 -3.63 23.02
C VAL A 415 1.71 -4.84 23.48
N ALA A 416 1.91 -5.79 22.57
CA ALA A 416 2.59 -7.05 22.85
C ALA A 416 3.33 -7.58 21.61
N LEU A 417 4.38 -8.36 21.87
CA LEU A 417 5.10 -9.14 20.87
C LEU A 417 4.49 -10.55 20.74
N PRO A 418 4.64 -11.22 19.59
CA PRO A 418 4.16 -12.58 19.41
C PRO A 418 4.66 -13.57 20.48
N GLU A 419 5.93 -13.44 20.93
CA GLU A 419 6.50 -14.28 21.96
C GLU A 419 5.81 -14.14 23.33
N ASP A 420 5.26 -12.97 23.65
CA ASP A 420 4.51 -12.76 24.91
C ASP A 420 3.25 -13.65 24.96
N VAL A 421 2.66 -13.89 23.80
CA VAL A 421 1.46 -14.71 23.64
C VAL A 421 1.81 -16.19 23.53
N LEU A 422 2.87 -16.51 22.76
CA LEU A 422 3.27 -17.89 22.50
C LEU A 422 3.87 -18.57 23.74
N ALA A 423 4.47 -17.80 24.66
CA ALA A 423 4.97 -18.29 25.94
C ALA A 423 3.87 -18.62 26.96
N THR A 424 2.65 -18.10 26.78
CA THR A 424 1.51 -18.41 27.64
C THR A 424 0.87 -19.72 27.20
N SER A 425 0.72 -20.68 28.14
CA SER A 425 0.01 -21.94 27.86
C SER A 425 -1.44 -21.63 27.42
N VAL A 426 -1.87 -22.24 26.34
CA VAL A 426 -3.28 -22.18 25.89
C VAL A 426 -4.10 -22.88 27.01
N PRO A 427 -5.09 -22.23 27.65
CA PRO A 427 -6.01 -22.91 28.53
C PRO A 427 -6.73 -24.03 27.74
N ALA A 428 -6.74 -25.22 28.27
CA ALA A 428 -7.37 -26.41 27.68
C ALA A 428 -8.88 -26.22 27.45
#